data_5403b9bf030da079539d48011d53aac3
#
_entry.id   5403b9bf030da079539d48011d53aac3
#
_cell.length_a   1.000
_cell.length_b   1.000
_cell.length_c   1.000
_cell.angle_alpha   90.00
_cell.angle_beta   90.00
_cell.angle_gamma   90.00
#
_symmetry.space_group_name_H-M   'P 1'
#
loop_
_entity.id
_entity.type
_entity.pdbx_description
1 polymer ?
#
loop_
_entity_poly.entity_id
_entity_poly.type
_entity_poly.pdbx_seq_one_letter_code
_entity_poly.pdbx_strand_id
1 'polypeptide(L)'
;ILVDEIMGMFNSANRYTNGQLIEQLLTAWSGGALDVTRVNSPVPVHIEHPCINIIGTTQTKRVHELLKKGFEENGLLDRILFVMPKSPKLSSWKNRDDDGERTSLAAVRWENILNKVLALDYDTEAEEKIPHVLSMDREAREYFFSWWNRKVERINRIEDDAEVDSREMKHPAHVARLALIIQVLRHASGESHLQFIDVSSVKAAIRLNDYFEESYTRIRSFVANDTCEDPPKVLLSMLPDTFDTKTAI
;
A
#
# COMPACT_ATOMS: atom_id res chain seq x y z
N ILE A 1 8.46 10.63 -2.70
CA ILE A 1 8.93 11.01 -1.37
C ILE A 1 9.44 9.76 -0.68
N LEU A 2 10.65 9.79 -0.19
CA LEU A 2 11.27 8.71 0.59
C LEU A 2 11.47 9.22 2.02
N VAL A 3 10.91 8.50 3.02
CA VAL A 3 10.90 8.93 4.42
C VAL A 3 11.38 7.79 5.31
N ASP A 4 12.46 8.01 6.04
CA ASP A 4 13.00 6.98 6.94
C ASP A 4 12.03 6.71 8.12
N GLU A 5 11.52 7.73 8.77
CA GLU A 5 10.53 7.57 9.86
C GLU A 5 9.22 8.28 9.48
N ILE A 6 8.29 7.54 8.87
CA ILE A 6 7.06 8.10 8.32
C ILE A 6 6.12 8.69 9.39
N MET A 7 6.22 8.22 10.62
CA MET A 7 5.42 8.75 11.73
C MET A 7 5.67 10.23 11.99
N GLY A 8 6.91 10.72 11.73
CA GLY A 8 7.24 12.13 11.82
C GLY A 8 6.42 12.97 10.82
N MET A 9 6.25 12.49 9.59
CA MET A 9 5.45 13.15 8.57
C MET A 9 3.97 13.21 8.97
N PHE A 10 3.37 12.10 9.38
CA PHE A 10 1.96 12.07 9.80
C PHE A 10 1.69 12.89 11.06
N ASN A 11 2.60 12.89 12.02
CA ASN A 11 2.48 13.72 13.22
C ASN A 11 2.54 15.22 12.90
N SER A 12 3.40 15.60 11.96
CA SER A 12 3.51 17.00 11.47
C SER A 12 2.24 17.43 10.74
N ALA A 13 1.70 16.54 9.89
CA ALA A 13 0.47 16.80 9.15
C ALA A 13 -0.71 17.16 10.07
N ASN A 14 -0.86 16.43 11.17
CA ASN A 14 -1.93 16.70 12.13
C ASN A 14 -1.69 17.97 12.96
N ARG A 15 -0.42 18.30 13.27
CA ARG A 15 -0.09 19.41 14.17
C ARG A 15 -0.10 20.77 13.48
N TYR A 16 0.36 20.86 12.23
CA TYR A 16 0.60 22.15 11.57
C TYR A 16 -0.40 22.47 10.46
N THR A 17 -1.15 21.50 9.95
CA THR A 17 -2.05 21.67 8.79
C THR A 17 -3.51 21.32 9.10
N ASN A 18 -3.90 21.10 10.35
CA ASN A 18 -5.26 20.70 10.72
C ASN A 18 -5.84 19.56 9.86
N GLY A 19 -5.00 18.59 9.48
CA GLY A 19 -5.42 17.47 8.62
C GLY A 19 -5.42 17.74 7.12
N GLN A 20 -5.20 18.98 6.67
CA GLN A 20 -5.24 19.34 5.24
C GLN A 20 -4.29 18.48 4.38
N LEU A 21 -3.10 18.15 4.89
CA LEU A 21 -2.17 17.27 4.15
C LEU A 21 -2.79 15.87 3.92
N ILE A 22 -3.47 15.33 4.91
CA ILE A 22 -4.11 14.01 4.78
C ILE A 22 -5.21 14.06 3.72
N GLU A 23 -6.05 15.09 3.74
CA GLU A 23 -7.11 15.29 2.74
C GLU A 23 -6.54 15.44 1.33
N GLN A 24 -5.44 16.19 1.18
CA GLN A 24 -4.74 16.33 -0.10
C GLN A 24 -4.17 15.00 -0.59
N LEU A 25 -3.62 14.17 0.30
CA LEU A 25 -3.14 12.83 -0.05
C LEU A 25 -4.29 11.90 -0.48
N LEU A 26 -5.44 11.97 0.20
CA LEU A 26 -6.64 11.21 -0.16
C LEU A 26 -7.19 11.64 -1.52
N THR A 27 -7.23 12.95 -1.77
CA THR A 27 -7.65 13.53 -3.05
C THR A 27 -6.72 13.10 -4.19
N ALA A 28 -5.40 13.25 -4.01
CA ALA A 28 -4.40 12.81 -4.98
C ALA A 28 -4.48 11.30 -5.23
N TRP A 29 -4.67 10.50 -4.18
CA TRP A 29 -4.83 9.06 -4.33
C TRP A 29 -6.07 8.69 -5.16
N SER A 30 -7.12 9.46 -5.05
CA SER A 30 -8.37 9.27 -5.82
C SER A 30 -8.29 9.83 -7.25
N GLY A 31 -7.18 10.48 -7.62
CA GLY A 31 -6.98 11.09 -8.94
C GLY A 31 -7.65 12.48 -9.08
N GLY A 32 -8.07 13.07 -7.96
CA GLY A 32 -8.64 14.43 -7.95
C GLY A 32 -7.57 15.50 -8.08
N ALA A 33 -7.90 16.63 -8.70
CA ALA A 33 -7.01 17.79 -8.80
C ALA A 33 -6.71 18.39 -7.42
N LEU A 34 -5.53 18.97 -7.28
CA LEU A 34 -5.11 19.66 -6.07
C LEU A 34 -5.01 21.17 -6.32
N ASP A 35 -5.75 21.93 -5.51
CA ASP A 35 -5.66 23.39 -5.45
C ASP A 35 -4.98 23.81 -4.14
N VAL A 36 -3.83 24.47 -4.26
CA VAL A 36 -3.07 24.95 -3.10
C VAL A 36 -2.97 26.46 -3.14
N THR A 37 -3.64 27.11 -2.22
CA THR A 37 -3.51 28.55 -1.99
C THR A 37 -2.64 28.79 -0.76
N ARG A 38 -1.55 29.53 -0.91
CA ARG A 38 -0.67 29.93 0.20
C ARG A 38 -0.88 31.40 0.51
N VAL A 39 -0.96 31.73 1.81
CA VAL A 39 -1.13 33.11 2.29
C VAL A 39 -0.10 34.07 1.71
N ASN A 40 1.11 33.60 1.45
CA ASN A 40 2.24 34.39 0.95
C ASN A 40 2.48 34.22 -0.57
N SER A 41 1.61 33.51 -1.29
CA SER A 41 1.75 33.34 -2.75
C SER A 41 0.51 33.92 -3.43
N PRO A 42 0.65 34.96 -4.26
CA PRO A 42 -0.48 35.61 -4.93
C PRO A 42 -1.14 34.74 -6.02
N VAL A 43 -0.46 33.65 -6.42
CA VAL A 43 -0.96 32.73 -7.46
C VAL A 43 -1.26 31.39 -6.83
N PRO A 44 -2.51 30.90 -6.88
CA PRO A 44 -2.83 29.53 -6.47
C PRO A 44 -2.14 28.53 -7.39
N VAL A 45 -1.66 27.45 -6.80
CA VAL A 45 -1.09 26.32 -7.55
C VAL A 45 -2.18 25.32 -7.82
N HIS A 46 -2.52 25.10 -9.09
CA HIS A 46 -3.43 24.08 -9.55
C HIS A 46 -2.63 22.91 -10.12
N ILE A 47 -2.91 21.66 -9.66
CA ILE A 47 -2.31 20.43 -10.18
C ILE A 47 -3.45 19.53 -10.61
N GLU A 48 -3.68 19.44 -11.91
CA GLU A 48 -4.80 18.68 -12.48
C GLU A 48 -4.64 17.16 -12.28
N HIS A 49 -3.44 16.64 -12.47
CA HIS A 49 -3.13 15.22 -12.34
C HIS A 49 -2.00 14.97 -11.32
N PRO A 50 -2.29 15.06 -10.01
CA PRO A 50 -1.28 14.84 -9.00
C PRO A 50 -0.87 13.36 -8.97
N CYS A 51 0.43 13.09 -9.02
CA CYS A 51 1.00 11.76 -8.86
C CYS A 51 2.00 11.78 -7.69
N ILE A 52 1.56 11.35 -6.52
CA ILE A 52 2.36 11.37 -5.30
C ILE A 52 2.66 9.93 -4.87
N ASN A 53 3.93 9.56 -4.86
CA ASN A 53 4.40 8.28 -4.35
C ASN A 53 5.16 8.52 -3.04
N ILE A 54 4.79 7.80 -1.99
CA ILE A 54 5.42 7.88 -0.67
C ILE A 54 5.85 6.48 -0.27
N ILE A 55 7.13 6.34 0.06
CA ILE A 55 7.68 5.13 0.67
C ILE A 55 8.28 5.55 2.00
N GLY A 56 7.92 4.84 3.06
CA GLY A 56 8.44 5.13 4.38
C GLY A 56 8.62 3.89 5.24
N THR A 57 9.50 4.00 6.20
CA THR A 57 9.71 2.99 7.24
C THR A 57 9.19 3.51 8.56
N THR A 58 8.89 2.61 9.48
CA THR A 58 8.62 2.93 10.88
C THR A 58 9.05 1.78 11.79
N GLN A 59 9.31 2.11 13.03
CA GLN A 59 9.63 1.10 14.04
C GLN A 59 8.37 0.34 14.43
N THR A 60 8.47 -0.98 14.59
CA THR A 60 7.35 -1.85 14.97
C THR A 60 6.61 -1.34 16.21
N LYS A 61 7.36 -0.86 17.22
CA LYS A 61 6.78 -0.30 18.44
C LYS A 61 5.95 0.98 18.23
N ARG A 62 6.14 1.69 17.12
CA ARG A 62 5.42 2.92 16.80
C ARG A 62 4.20 2.71 15.91
N VAL A 63 4.04 1.51 15.37
CA VAL A 63 2.91 1.19 14.46
C VAL A 63 1.56 1.40 15.15
N HIS A 64 1.48 1.15 16.48
CA HIS A 64 0.27 1.41 17.25
C HIS A 64 -0.18 2.89 17.21
N GLU A 65 0.75 3.83 16.96
CA GLU A 65 0.39 5.24 16.81
C GLU A 65 -0.45 5.48 15.54
N LEU A 66 -0.22 4.73 14.46
CA LEU A 66 -1.03 4.81 13.24
C LEU A 66 -2.47 4.38 13.49
N LEU A 67 -2.66 3.27 14.21
CA LEU A 67 -3.99 2.71 14.46
C LEU A 67 -4.77 3.51 15.53
N LYS A 68 -4.09 4.18 16.46
CA LYS A 68 -4.73 4.94 17.54
C LYS A 68 -5.11 6.39 17.20
N LYS A 69 -4.61 6.97 16.09
CA LYS A 69 -4.72 8.42 15.80
C LYS A 69 -5.86 8.80 14.85
N GLY A 70 -6.87 7.99 14.70
CA GLY A 70 -8.00 8.29 13.81
C GLY A 70 -7.67 8.20 12.32
N PHE A 71 -6.51 7.66 11.95
CA PHE A 71 -6.17 7.43 10.54
C PHE A 71 -7.00 6.30 9.90
N GLU A 72 -7.60 5.42 10.72
CA GLU A 72 -8.58 4.44 10.25
C GLU A 72 -9.88 5.14 9.84
N GLU A 73 -10.36 6.09 10.65
CA GLU A 73 -11.63 6.78 10.46
C GLU A 73 -11.66 7.62 9.17
N ASN A 74 -10.52 8.21 8.76
CA ASN A 74 -10.44 9.01 7.53
C ASN A 74 -10.10 8.20 6.28
N GLY A 75 -9.90 6.88 6.41
CA GLY A 75 -9.59 5.97 5.30
C GLY A 75 -8.17 6.12 4.73
N LEU A 76 -7.25 6.79 5.43
CA LEU A 76 -5.86 6.89 5.00
C LEU A 76 -5.19 5.52 5.00
N LEU A 77 -5.39 4.73 6.06
CA LEU A 77 -4.78 3.42 6.21
C LEU A 77 -5.26 2.43 5.13
N ASP A 78 -6.49 2.58 4.65
CA ASP A 78 -7.04 1.75 3.59
C ASP A 78 -6.29 1.90 2.26
N ARG A 79 -5.56 3.01 2.12
CA ARG A 79 -4.81 3.37 0.91
C ARG A 79 -3.32 3.10 1.01
N ILE A 80 -2.85 2.65 2.18
CA ILE A 80 -1.45 2.32 2.42
C ILE A 80 -1.23 0.83 2.21
N LEU A 81 -0.23 0.48 1.42
CA LEU A 81 0.25 -0.89 1.25
C LEU A 81 1.31 -1.17 2.31
N PHE A 82 0.96 -1.99 3.29
CA PHE A 82 1.84 -2.33 4.40
C PHE A 82 2.73 -3.51 4.06
N VAL A 83 3.99 -3.43 4.49
CA VAL A 83 4.95 -4.52 4.39
C VAL A 83 5.48 -4.83 5.78
N MET A 84 5.20 -6.03 6.27
CA MET A 84 5.75 -6.55 7.52
C MET A 84 6.40 -7.91 7.24
N PRO A 85 7.71 -7.95 6.96
CA PRO A 85 8.40 -9.20 6.67
C PRO A 85 8.38 -10.10 7.91
N LYS A 86 8.32 -11.40 7.69
CA LYS A 86 8.60 -12.39 8.76
C LYS A 86 10.01 -12.13 9.27
N SER A 87 10.21 -12.16 10.60
CA SER A 87 11.47 -11.81 11.25
C SER A 87 12.70 -12.27 10.45
N PRO A 88 13.53 -11.35 9.95
CA PRO A 88 14.69 -11.71 9.20
C PRO A 88 15.69 -12.41 10.13
N LYS A 89 16.21 -13.55 9.70
CA LYS A 89 17.37 -14.11 10.36
C LYS A 89 18.55 -13.19 10.04
N LEU A 90 19.20 -12.67 11.07
CA LEU A 90 20.42 -11.91 10.88
C LEU A 90 21.47 -12.83 10.22
N SER A 91 22.01 -12.40 9.09
CA SER A 91 23.14 -13.07 8.47
C SER A 91 24.44 -12.42 8.94
N SER A 92 25.48 -13.24 9.14
CA SER A 92 26.83 -12.73 9.39
C SER A 92 27.30 -11.91 8.18
N TRP A 93 28.07 -10.88 8.45
CA TRP A 93 28.71 -10.09 7.41
C TRP A 93 29.68 -11.00 6.62
N LYS A 94 29.50 -11.07 5.31
CA LYS A 94 30.41 -11.73 4.39
C LYS A 94 31.25 -10.67 3.68
N ASN A 95 32.52 -11.00 3.39
CA ASN A 95 33.32 -10.14 2.52
C ASN A 95 32.62 -10.03 1.16
N ARG A 96 32.46 -8.82 0.66
CA ARG A 96 31.70 -8.50 -0.56
C ARG A 96 32.37 -8.93 -1.87
N ASP A 97 33.60 -9.45 -1.81
CA ASP A 97 34.41 -9.65 -3.01
C ASP A 97 33.87 -10.76 -3.94
N ASP A 98 33.12 -11.73 -3.42
CA ASP A 98 32.57 -12.84 -4.24
C ASP A 98 31.21 -12.54 -4.91
N ASP A 99 30.44 -11.53 -4.44
CA ASP A 99 29.11 -11.20 -4.98
C ASP A 99 29.13 -9.98 -5.94
N GLY A 100 30.27 -9.33 -6.12
CA GLY A 100 30.39 -8.07 -6.86
C GLY A 100 29.91 -8.16 -8.32
N GLU A 101 30.21 -9.23 -9.01
CA GLU A 101 29.87 -9.41 -10.41
C GLU A 101 28.37 -9.68 -10.62
N ARG A 102 27.77 -10.52 -9.78
CA ARG A 102 26.33 -10.81 -9.82
C ARG A 102 25.48 -9.58 -9.47
N THR A 103 25.91 -8.83 -8.46
CA THR A 103 25.24 -7.58 -8.05
C THR A 103 25.35 -6.55 -9.15
N SER A 104 26.49 -6.44 -9.83
CA SER A 104 26.70 -5.54 -10.96
C SER A 104 25.78 -5.87 -12.14
N LEU A 105 25.64 -7.15 -12.52
CA LEU A 105 24.76 -7.55 -13.63
C LEU A 105 23.28 -7.32 -13.31
N ALA A 106 22.84 -7.57 -12.08
CA ALA A 106 21.47 -7.29 -11.65
C ALA A 106 21.19 -5.78 -11.65
N ALA A 107 22.13 -4.97 -11.19
CA ALA A 107 22.03 -3.52 -11.20
C ALA A 107 21.91 -2.96 -12.63
N VAL A 108 22.76 -3.44 -13.55
CA VAL A 108 22.71 -3.04 -14.97
C VAL A 108 21.38 -3.43 -15.62
N ARG A 109 20.87 -4.63 -15.34
CA ARG A 109 19.56 -5.06 -15.85
C ARG A 109 18.43 -4.17 -15.33
N TRP A 110 18.46 -3.85 -14.03
CA TRP A 110 17.48 -2.99 -13.41
C TRP A 110 17.54 -1.58 -13.98
N GLU A 111 18.73 -1.02 -14.13
CA GLU A 111 18.94 0.30 -14.76
C GLU A 111 18.38 0.33 -16.19
N ASN A 112 18.60 -0.71 -16.99
CA ASN A 112 18.05 -0.80 -18.33
C ASN A 112 16.50 -0.84 -18.34
N ILE A 113 15.88 -1.54 -17.36
CA ILE A 113 14.42 -1.54 -17.20
C ILE A 113 13.93 -0.13 -16.86
N LEU A 114 14.56 0.53 -15.88
CA LEU A 114 14.20 1.89 -15.49
C LEU A 114 14.35 2.88 -16.63
N ASN A 115 15.43 2.81 -17.39
CA ASN A 115 15.65 3.68 -18.56
C ASN A 115 14.56 3.49 -19.61
N LYS A 116 14.11 2.27 -19.86
CA LYS A 116 12.99 2.01 -20.77
C LYS A 116 11.66 2.55 -20.24
N VAL A 117 11.41 2.44 -18.93
CA VAL A 117 10.21 3.03 -18.31
C VAL A 117 10.24 4.55 -18.40
N LEU A 118 11.40 5.17 -18.13
CA LEU A 118 11.57 6.63 -18.22
C LEU A 118 11.50 7.17 -19.64
N ALA A 119 11.76 6.31 -20.64
CA ALA A 119 11.64 6.66 -22.04
C ALA A 119 10.21 6.53 -22.60
N LEU A 120 9.25 6.05 -21.79
CA LEU A 120 7.84 6.08 -22.15
C LEU A 120 7.38 7.55 -22.19
N ASP A 121 6.93 7.97 -23.36
CA ASP A 121 6.49 9.34 -23.57
C ASP A 121 4.95 9.42 -23.52
N TYR A 122 4.46 10.67 -23.44
CA TYR A 122 3.04 10.98 -23.59
C TYR A 122 2.64 10.89 -25.06
N ASP A 123 1.33 10.89 -25.32
CA ASP A 123 0.84 11.04 -26.68
C ASP A 123 1.22 12.44 -27.20
N THR A 124 2.14 12.47 -28.17
CA THR A 124 2.76 13.70 -28.65
C THR A 124 1.93 14.41 -29.71
N GLU A 125 0.84 13.80 -30.19
CA GLU A 125 -0.05 14.41 -31.19
C GLU A 125 -1.04 15.41 -30.59
N ALA A 126 -1.20 15.44 -29.27
CA ALA A 126 -2.07 16.38 -28.57
C ALA A 126 -1.31 17.65 -28.16
N GLU A 127 -1.96 18.82 -28.25
CA GLU A 127 -1.42 20.08 -27.73
C GLU A 127 -1.18 20.03 -26.20
N GLU A 128 -1.93 19.18 -25.49
CA GLU A 128 -1.76 18.88 -24.08
C GLU A 128 -1.19 17.47 -23.91
N LYS A 129 -0.32 17.30 -22.90
CA LYS A 129 0.22 15.98 -22.53
C LYS A 129 -0.86 15.09 -21.94
N ILE A 130 -1.47 14.25 -22.77
CA ILE A 130 -2.51 13.31 -22.35
C ILE A 130 -1.85 11.98 -21.94
N PRO A 131 -2.18 11.45 -20.75
CA PRO A 131 -1.68 10.14 -20.34
C PRO A 131 -2.21 9.01 -21.25
N HIS A 132 -1.34 8.06 -21.60
CA HIS A 132 -1.79 6.84 -22.24
C HIS A 132 -2.67 6.02 -21.31
N VAL A 133 -3.84 5.62 -21.79
CA VAL A 133 -4.77 4.77 -21.04
C VAL A 133 -4.62 3.32 -21.49
N LEU A 134 -4.15 2.46 -20.60
CA LEU A 134 -4.08 1.02 -20.82
C LEU A 134 -5.32 0.33 -20.27
N SER A 135 -6.10 -0.28 -21.14
CA SER A 135 -7.22 -1.13 -20.74
C SER A 135 -6.76 -2.57 -20.48
N MET A 136 -7.50 -3.30 -19.67
CA MET A 136 -7.34 -4.75 -19.55
C MET A 136 -7.86 -5.43 -20.82
N ASP A 137 -7.16 -6.45 -21.31
CA ASP A 137 -7.69 -7.32 -22.35
C ASP A 137 -8.93 -8.10 -21.83
N ARG A 138 -9.55 -8.86 -22.70
CA ARG A 138 -10.77 -9.58 -22.35
C ARG A 138 -10.53 -10.60 -21.22
N GLU A 139 -9.48 -11.40 -21.31
CA GLU A 139 -9.16 -12.45 -20.33
C GLU A 139 -8.79 -11.84 -18.97
N ALA A 140 -7.97 -10.79 -18.97
CA ALA A 140 -7.59 -10.07 -17.77
C ALA A 140 -8.81 -9.48 -17.06
N ARG A 141 -9.71 -8.85 -17.82
CA ARG A 141 -10.94 -8.25 -17.26
C ARG A 141 -11.89 -9.30 -16.70
N GLU A 142 -12.10 -10.41 -17.39
CA GLU A 142 -12.94 -11.52 -16.91
C GLU A 142 -12.34 -12.12 -15.62
N TYR A 143 -11.03 -12.28 -15.57
CA TYR A 143 -10.33 -12.77 -14.37
C TYR A 143 -10.43 -11.80 -13.19
N PHE A 144 -10.21 -10.50 -13.44
CA PHE A 144 -10.33 -9.43 -12.44
C PHE A 144 -11.75 -9.37 -11.86
N PHE A 145 -12.78 -9.39 -12.70
CA PHE A 145 -14.18 -9.38 -12.25
C PHE A 145 -14.54 -10.63 -11.47
N SER A 146 -14.11 -11.80 -11.93
CA SER A 146 -14.33 -13.05 -11.19
C SER A 146 -13.68 -13.04 -9.80
N TRP A 147 -12.46 -12.49 -9.69
CA TRP A 147 -11.79 -12.31 -8.40
C TRP A 147 -12.58 -11.36 -7.48
N TRP A 148 -13.01 -10.21 -7.99
CA TRP A 148 -13.75 -9.23 -7.21
C TRP A 148 -15.12 -9.74 -6.80
N ASN A 149 -15.86 -10.36 -7.71
CA ASN A 149 -17.19 -10.91 -7.40
C ASN A 149 -17.16 -11.96 -6.28
N ARG A 150 -16.12 -12.81 -6.25
CA ARG A 150 -15.94 -13.74 -5.11
C ARG A 150 -15.72 -13.02 -3.77
N LYS A 151 -15.02 -11.87 -3.79
CA LYS A 151 -14.88 -11.04 -2.58
C LYS A 151 -16.21 -10.41 -2.17
N VAL A 152 -16.96 -9.86 -3.11
CA VAL A 152 -18.30 -9.28 -2.87
C VAL A 152 -19.25 -10.32 -2.29
N GLU A 153 -19.28 -11.52 -2.84
CA GLU A 153 -20.09 -12.60 -2.28
C GLU A 153 -19.73 -12.95 -0.83
N ARG A 154 -18.42 -12.92 -0.51
CA ARG A 154 -17.96 -13.13 0.86
C ARG A 154 -18.40 -12.00 1.79
N ILE A 155 -18.22 -10.75 1.35
CA ILE A 155 -18.60 -9.55 2.10
C ILE A 155 -20.11 -9.56 2.38
N ASN A 156 -20.92 -9.86 1.37
CA ASN A 156 -22.38 -9.90 1.50
C ASN A 156 -22.93 -11.06 2.37
N ARG A 157 -22.08 -12.02 2.75
CA ARG A 157 -22.44 -13.08 3.72
C ARG A 157 -22.15 -12.70 5.16
N ILE A 158 -21.47 -11.57 5.38
CA ILE A 158 -21.25 -11.05 6.73
C ILE A 158 -22.62 -10.61 7.26
N GLU A 159 -22.92 -10.97 8.50
CA GLU A 159 -24.17 -10.58 9.15
C GLU A 159 -24.32 -9.05 9.20
N ASP A 160 -25.55 -8.55 9.08
CA ASP A 160 -25.86 -7.12 8.93
C ASP A 160 -25.27 -6.23 10.05
N ASP A 161 -25.01 -6.79 11.22
CA ASP A 161 -24.43 -6.08 12.37
C ASP A 161 -22.89 -6.08 12.39
N ALA A 162 -22.22 -6.78 11.47
CA ALA A 162 -20.77 -6.80 11.41
C ALA A 162 -20.25 -5.72 10.47
N GLU A 163 -19.37 -4.86 10.99
CA GLU A 163 -18.74 -3.79 10.22
C GLU A 163 -17.83 -4.37 9.13
N VAL A 164 -18.12 -4.02 7.88
CA VAL A 164 -17.26 -4.36 6.74
C VAL A 164 -16.02 -3.47 6.78
N ASP A 165 -14.83 -4.09 6.75
CA ASP A 165 -13.57 -3.34 6.70
C ASP A 165 -13.54 -2.47 5.43
N SER A 166 -13.49 -1.16 5.59
CA SER A 166 -13.48 -0.16 4.51
C SER A 166 -12.31 -0.37 3.55
N ARG A 167 -11.23 -0.99 4.03
CA ARG A 167 -10.06 -1.36 3.25
C ARG A 167 -10.38 -2.36 2.14
N GLU A 168 -11.30 -3.30 2.37
CA GLU A 168 -11.75 -4.26 1.34
C GLU A 168 -12.23 -3.54 0.06
N MET A 169 -12.88 -2.39 0.22
CA MET A 169 -13.41 -1.59 -0.89
C MET A 169 -12.31 -0.89 -1.71
N LYS A 170 -11.07 -0.84 -1.22
CA LYS A 170 -9.92 -0.26 -1.93
C LYS A 170 -9.11 -1.29 -2.73
N HIS A 171 -9.31 -2.59 -2.49
CA HIS A 171 -8.59 -3.65 -3.19
C HIS A 171 -8.69 -3.58 -4.73
N PRO A 172 -9.85 -3.30 -5.36
CA PRO A 172 -9.92 -3.20 -6.81
C PRO A 172 -8.99 -2.12 -7.36
N ALA A 173 -8.93 -0.96 -6.70
CA ALA A 173 -8.05 0.13 -7.12
C ALA A 173 -6.57 -0.22 -6.91
N HIS A 174 -6.22 -0.89 -5.80
CA HIS A 174 -4.85 -1.38 -5.57
C HIS A 174 -4.44 -2.40 -6.64
N VAL A 175 -5.27 -3.40 -6.89
CA VAL A 175 -4.96 -4.44 -7.89
C VAL A 175 -4.86 -3.84 -9.30
N ALA A 176 -5.73 -2.92 -9.69
CA ALA A 176 -5.66 -2.27 -11.00
C ALA A 176 -4.35 -1.49 -11.17
N ARG A 177 -3.93 -0.72 -10.16
CA ARG A 177 -2.66 0.03 -10.18
C ARG A 177 -1.44 -0.88 -10.20
N LEU A 178 -1.43 -1.93 -9.38
CA LEU A 178 -0.35 -2.92 -9.37
C LEU A 178 -0.27 -3.66 -10.70
N ALA A 179 -1.41 -4.00 -11.32
CA ALA A 179 -1.44 -4.66 -12.62
C ALA A 179 -0.86 -3.78 -13.72
N LEU A 180 -1.16 -2.48 -13.69
CA LEU A 180 -0.56 -1.50 -14.62
C LEU A 180 0.96 -1.43 -14.44
N ILE A 181 1.43 -1.26 -13.20
CA ILE A 181 2.87 -1.19 -12.90
C ILE A 181 3.59 -2.47 -13.35
N ILE A 182 3.02 -3.64 -13.06
CA ILE A 182 3.59 -4.93 -13.46
C ILE A 182 3.62 -5.06 -14.97
N GLN A 183 2.56 -4.64 -15.67
CA GLN A 183 2.52 -4.69 -17.15
C GLN A 183 3.63 -3.82 -17.76
N VAL A 184 3.81 -2.60 -17.26
CA VAL A 184 4.87 -1.69 -17.70
C VAL A 184 6.26 -2.27 -17.45
N LEU A 185 6.51 -2.81 -16.26
CA LEU A 185 7.80 -3.43 -15.91
C LEU A 185 8.08 -4.67 -16.75
N ARG A 186 7.08 -5.52 -17.02
CA ARG A 186 7.21 -6.70 -17.90
C ARG A 186 7.48 -6.30 -19.34
N HIS A 187 6.86 -5.22 -19.80
CA HIS A 187 7.18 -4.66 -21.11
C HIS A 187 8.64 -4.15 -21.17
N ALA A 188 9.06 -3.40 -20.19
CA ALA A 188 10.42 -2.87 -20.12
C ALA A 188 11.48 -3.97 -20.00
N SER A 189 11.17 -5.09 -19.35
CA SER A 189 12.05 -6.28 -19.30
C SER A 189 12.04 -7.11 -20.58
N GLY A 190 11.11 -6.86 -21.50
CA GLY A 190 10.94 -7.61 -22.77
C GLY A 190 10.08 -8.87 -22.64
N GLU A 191 9.35 -9.02 -21.53
CA GLU A 191 8.50 -10.19 -21.27
C GLU A 191 7.08 -10.05 -21.82
N SER A 192 6.64 -8.84 -22.14
CA SER A 192 5.29 -8.58 -22.64
C SER A 192 5.22 -7.33 -23.53
N HIS A 193 4.05 -7.12 -24.15
CA HIS A 193 3.74 -5.90 -24.90
C HIS A 193 3.16 -4.81 -23.99
N LEU A 194 2.96 -3.59 -24.52
CA LEU A 194 2.35 -2.45 -23.82
C LEU A 194 1.05 -1.97 -24.49
N GLN A 195 0.32 -2.86 -25.15
CA GLN A 195 -0.96 -2.49 -25.80
C GLN A 195 -2.14 -2.57 -24.85
N PHE A 196 -2.09 -3.49 -23.90
CA PHE A 196 -3.11 -3.71 -22.88
C PHE A 196 -2.48 -4.39 -21.66
N ILE A 197 -3.23 -4.43 -20.55
CA ILE A 197 -2.86 -5.18 -19.34
C ILE A 197 -3.35 -6.62 -19.53
N ASP A 198 -2.42 -7.56 -19.54
CA ASP A 198 -2.69 -8.99 -19.71
C ASP A 198 -3.08 -9.69 -18.38
N VAL A 199 -3.64 -10.88 -18.49
CA VAL A 199 -4.09 -11.68 -17.34
C VAL A 199 -2.93 -12.06 -16.41
N SER A 200 -1.71 -12.19 -16.90
CA SER A 200 -0.54 -12.54 -16.07
C SER A 200 -0.20 -11.39 -15.13
N SER A 201 -0.30 -10.14 -15.59
CA SER A 201 -0.11 -8.95 -14.78
C SER A 201 -1.20 -8.80 -13.73
N VAL A 202 -2.45 -9.09 -14.07
CA VAL A 202 -3.57 -9.10 -13.09
C VAL A 202 -3.37 -10.17 -12.03
N LYS A 203 -3.01 -11.41 -12.41
CA LYS A 203 -2.73 -12.50 -11.46
C LYS A 203 -1.59 -12.14 -10.50
N ALA A 204 -0.52 -11.53 -11.00
CA ALA A 204 0.59 -11.09 -10.19
C ALA A 204 0.19 -9.95 -9.23
N ALA A 205 -0.62 -9.00 -9.69
CA ALA A 205 -1.15 -7.91 -8.88
C ALA A 205 -2.04 -8.40 -7.73
N ILE A 206 -2.91 -9.38 -7.99
CA ILE A 206 -3.75 -9.99 -6.95
C ILE A 206 -2.88 -10.66 -5.89
N ARG A 207 -1.85 -11.43 -6.27
CA ARG A 207 -0.91 -12.04 -5.30
C ARG A 207 -0.17 -11.02 -4.46
N LEU A 208 0.22 -9.88 -5.05
CA LEU A 208 0.83 -8.79 -4.29
C LEU A 208 -0.17 -8.14 -3.33
N ASN A 209 -1.41 -7.91 -3.77
CA ASN A 209 -2.45 -7.41 -2.90
C ASN A 209 -2.68 -8.34 -1.69
N ASP A 210 -2.77 -9.64 -1.92
CA ASP A 210 -2.94 -10.63 -0.85
C ASP A 210 -1.75 -10.60 0.15
N TYR A 211 -0.51 -10.42 -0.34
CA TYR A 211 0.66 -10.24 0.52
C TYR A 211 0.57 -8.98 1.39
N PHE A 212 0.10 -7.85 0.84
CA PHE A 212 -0.09 -6.63 1.60
C PHE A 212 -1.20 -6.77 2.66
N GLU A 213 -2.26 -7.50 2.34
CA GLU A 213 -3.34 -7.80 3.29
C GLU A 213 -2.87 -8.71 4.44
N GLU A 214 -2.09 -9.74 4.14
CA GLU A 214 -1.46 -10.54 5.19
C GLU A 214 -0.54 -9.70 6.07
N SER A 215 0.20 -8.76 5.49
CA SER A 215 1.07 -7.86 6.23
C SER A 215 0.27 -6.93 7.15
N TYR A 216 -0.84 -6.37 6.66
CA TYR A 216 -1.73 -5.53 7.45
C TYR A 216 -2.37 -6.31 8.61
N THR A 217 -2.86 -7.52 8.35
CA THR A 217 -3.41 -8.40 9.38
C THR A 217 -2.40 -8.70 10.47
N ARG A 218 -1.13 -8.98 10.11
CA ARG A 218 -0.04 -9.17 11.08
C ARG A 218 0.21 -7.92 11.91
N ILE A 219 0.19 -6.74 11.29
CA ILE A 219 0.33 -5.46 11.99
C ILE A 219 -0.81 -5.26 13.00
N ARG A 220 -2.05 -5.47 12.61
CA ARG A 220 -3.20 -5.37 13.52
C ARG A 220 -3.08 -6.34 14.71
N SER A 221 -2.73 -7.59 14.44
CA SER A 221 -2.52 -8.60 15.48
C SER A 221 -1.37 -8.21 16.43
N PHE A 222 -0.27 -7.66 15.89
CA PHE A 222 0.84 -7.17 16.69
C PHE A 222 0.39 -6.04 17.62
N VAL A 223 -0.34 -5.05 17.10
CA VAL A 223 -0.84 -3.93 17.90
C VAL A 223 -1.86 -4.37 18.94
N ALA A 224 -2.76 -5.30 18.60
CA ALA A 224 -3.72 -5.85 19.55
C ALA A 224 -3.03 -6.58 20.71
N ASN A 225 -1.97 -7.33 20.44
CA ASN A 225 -1.20 -8.02 21.47
C ASN A 225 -0.35 -7.05 22.32
N ASP A 226 0.19 -5.99 21.72
CA ASP A 226 1.00 -4.98 22.42
C ASP A 226 0.13 -4.07 23.32
N THR A 227 -1.15 -3.91 22.98
CA THR A 227 -2.14 -3.21 23.82
C THR A 227 -2.68 -4.07 24.97
N CYS A 228 -2.40 -5.38 24.97
CA CYS A 228 -2.65 -6.28 26.09
C CYS A 228 -1.58 -6.17 27.20
N GLU A 229 -1.06 -4.96 27.46
CA GLU A 229 -0.18 -4.67 28.61
C GLU A 229 -0.92 -4.63 29.96
N ASP A 230 -2.11 -5.19 30.04
CA ASP A 230 -2.79 -5.42 31.31
C ASP A 230 -2.63 -6.92 31.68
N PRO A 231 -1.49 -7.32 32.31
CA PRO A 231 -1.26 -8.72 32.70
C PRO A 231 -2.46 -9.37 33.38
N PRO A 232 -3.26 -8.63 34.20
CA PRO A 232 -4.50 -9.13 34.78
C PRO A 232 -5.56 -9.52 33.73
N LYS A 233 -5.69 -8.79 32.61
CA LYS A 233 -6.70 -9.12 31.58
C LYS A 233 -6.32 -10.33 30.74
N VAL A 234 -5.04 -10.51 30.44
CA VAL A 234 -4.53 -11.71 29.76
C VAL A 234 -4.72 -12.92 30.67
N LEU A 235 -4.40 -12.79 31.94
CA LEU A 235 -4.60 -13.84 32.93
C LEU A 235 -6.09 -14.21 33.05
N LEU A 236 -6.97 -13.22 33.13
CA LEU A 236 -8.43 -13.41 33.19
C LEU A 236 -8.99 -14.11 31.95
N SER A 237 -8.45 -13.81 30.75
CA SER A 237 -8.88 -14.49 29.52
C SER A 237 -8.41 -15.94 29.40
N MET A 238 -7.43 -16.35 30.19
CA MET A 238 -6.91 -17.73 30.27
C MET A 238 -7.58 -18.56 31.35
N LEU A 239 -8.37 -17.93 32.24
CA LEU A 239 -9.07 -18.62 33.32
C LEU A 239 -10.45 -19.10 32.83
N PRO A 240 -10.94 -20.26 33.34
CA PRO A 240 -12.30 -20.70 33.08
C PRO A 240 -13.30 -19.69 33.66
N ASP A 241 -14.53 -19.67 33.12
CA ASP A 241 -15.61 -18.74 33.53
C ASP A 241 -15.89 -18.74 35.03
N THR A 242 -15.54 -19.80 35.73
CA THR A 242 -15.58 -19.92 37.17
C THR A 242 -14.26 -20.49 37.69
N PHE A 243 -13.54 -19.74 38.52
CA PHE A 243 -12.27 -20.17 39.12
C PHE A 243 -12.20 -19.78 40.61
N ASP A 244 -11.45 -20.53 41.38
CA ASP A 244 -11.11 -20.19 42.75
C ASP A 244 -9.64 -19.71 42.85
N THR A 245 -9.26 -19.19 44.03
CA THR A 245 -7.91 -18.69 44.30
C THR A 245 -6.81 -19.75 44.19
N LYS A 246 -7.15 -21.04 44.19
CA LYS A 246 -6.18 -22.13 44.00
C LYS A 246 -5.94 -22.44 42.51
N THR A 247 -6.91 -22.14 41.67
CA THR A 247 -6.83 -22.31 40.21
C THR A 247 -6.13 -21.14 39.54
N ALA A 248 -6.04 -20.00 40.21
CA ALA A 248 -5.42 -18.77 39.70
C ALA A 248 -3.92 -18.61 40.05
N ILE A 249 -3.33 -19.57 40.77
CA ILE A 249 -1.90 -19.64 41.06
C ILE A 249 -1.25 -20.74 40.26
#